data_5cab05ffb240440db6ec11c4e5acdc36
#
_entry.id   5cab05ffb240440db6ec11c4e5acdc36
#
_cell.length_a   1.000
_cell.length_b   1.000
_cell.length_c   1.000
_cell.angle_alpha   90.00
_cell.angle_beta   90.00
_cell.angle_gamma   90.00
#
_symmetry.space_group_name_H-M   'P 1'
#
loop_
_entity.id
_entity.type
_entity.pdbx_description
1 polymer ?
#
loop_
_entity_poly.entity_id
_entity_poly.type
_entity_poly.pdbx_seq_one_letter_code
_entity_poly.pdbx_strand_id
1 'polypeptide(L)'
;MELKRVVVTGLGALTPIGNTIQEYWEGLSTGKSGCAPITYFDAEKFKTKFACELKNFNALDFFDRKEARKLDRFAQYALVASDEAINDAGLDLDTIDKFRVGVIWGAGIGGLETFQNEVINFANGDGTPRFNPFFIPKMIADIAPGNISIKHGFMGPNYTTVSACASSANAMIDALNYIRLGHCDVIVTGGSEAAVTQAGMGGFNAMHALSTRNDDPQGASRPFDATRDGFVLGEGAGALILEEYEHAKARGATIYAEVVGGGMSSDAYHMTAPHPDGIGVERVMLNCLRDAGMKAEDVDHINTHGTSTPLGDVAELKAITKVFGAHAKNININSTKSMTGHLLGAAGAIESIASILAMKHSLVPPTINHSVVDENIDPSFNLTLNKAQEKEIKVAMSNTFGFGGHNACVLFRKIEA
;
A
#
# COMPACT_ATOMS: atom_id res chain seq x y z
N MET A 1 6.69 -20.18 24.19
CA MET A 1 5.33 -19.88 23.70
C MET A 1 5.33 -20.23 22.23
N GLU A 2 4.43 -21.08 21.79
CA GLU A 2 4.26 -21.37 20.37
C GLU A 2 3.51 -20.19 19.73
N LEU A 3 4.05 -19.66 18.62
CA LEU A 3 3.42 -18.57 17.91
C LEU A 3 2.21 -19.07 17.13
N LYS A 4 1.10 -18.35 17.19
CA LYS A 4 -0.10 -18.69 16.42
C LYS A 4 0.11 -18.39 14.93
N ARG A 5 -0.51 -19.19 14.06
CA ARG A 5 -0.55 -18.94 12.62
C ARG A 5 -1.54 -17.82 12.31
N VAL A 6 -1.24 -17.01 11.30
CA VAL A 6 -2.05 -15.86 10.92
C VAL A 6 -2.38 -15.93 9.44
N VAL A 7 -3.65 -15.79 9.11
CA VAL A 7 -4.16 -15.89 7.74
C VAL A 7 -4.92 -14.64 7.33
N VAL A 8 -5.05 -14.44 6.04
CA VAL A 8 -5.87 -13.38 5.44
C VAL A 8 -7.21 -13.97 5.07
N THR A 9 -8.28 -13.44 5.67
CA THR A 9 -9.65 -13.93 5.44
C THR A 9 -10.54 -12.94 4.71
N GLY A 10 -10.12 -11.67 4.57
CA GLY A 10 -10.86 -10.66 3.82
C GLY A 10 -9.97 -9.62 3.20
N LEU A 11 -10.39 -9.09 2.06
CA LEU A 11 -9.70 -8.09 1.26
C LEU A 11 -10.65 -6.97 0.88
N GLY A 12 -10.14 -5.73 0.86
CA GLY A 12 -10.87 -4.56 0.37
C GLY A 12 -9.91 -3.58 -0.30
N ALA A 13 -10.33 -2.97 -1.41
CA ALA A 13 -9.49 -2.07 -2.18
C ALA A 13 -10.27 -0.92 -2.79
N LEU A 14 -9.71 0.28 -2.65
CA LEU A 14 -10.17 1.49 -3.33
C LEU A 14 -8.96 2.12 -3.98
N THR A 15 -8.84 1.99 -5.33
CA THR A 15 -7.62 2.30 -6.06
C THR A 15 -7.90 3.07 -7.35
N PRO A 16 -6.90 3.74 -7.95
CA PRO A 16 -7.08 4.45 -9.22
C PRO A 16 -7.50 3.58 -10.41
N ILE A 17 -7.39 2.26 -10.30
CA ILE A 17 -7.73 1.30 -11.37
C ILE A 17 -8.94 0.42 -11.07
N GLY A 18 -9.52 0.54 -9.87
CA GLY A 18 -10.73 -0.17 -9.45
C GLY A 18 -11.12 0.18 -8.02
N ASN A 19 -12.43 0.29 -7.77
CA ASN A 19 -13.01 0.70 -6.47
C ASN A 19 -13.48 -0.48 -5.62
N THR A 20 -13.26 -1.70 -6.10
CA THR A 20 -13.50 -2.97 -5.39
C THR A 20 -12.35 -3.94 -5.66
N ILE A 21 -12.24 -5.00 -4.88
CA ILE A 21 -11.24 -6.06 -5.10
C ILE A 21 -11.36 -6.66 -6.50
N GLN A 22 -12.56 -6.89 -6.99
CA GLN A 22 -12.77 -7.44 -8.32
C GLN A 22 -12.29 -6.49 -9.42
N GLU A 23 -12.68 -5.22 -9.37
CA GLU A 23 -12.25 -4.19 -10.34
C GLU A 23 -10.74 -3.95 -10.26
N TYR A 24 -10.18 -3.96 -9.04
CA TYR A 24 -8.74 -3.82 -8.83
C TYR A 24 -7.98 -4.97 -9.50
N TRP A 25 -8.43 -6.22 -9.32
CA TRP A 25 -7.83 -7.37 -9.98
C TRP A 25 -7.94 -7.31 -11.50
N GLU A 26 -9.09 -6.92 -12.03
CA GLU A 26 -9.28 -6.71 -13.47
C GLU A 26 -8.31 -5.66 -14.00
N GLY A 27 -8.18 -4.53 -13.32
CA GLY A 27 -7.21 -3.48 -13.66
C GLY A 27 -5.77 -3.97 -13.64
N LEU A 28 -5.38 -4.74 -12.62
CA LEU A 28 -4.05 -5.33 -12.48
C LEU A 28 -3.74 -6.34 -13.59
N SER A 29 -4.63 -7.29 -13.82
CA SER A 29 -4.41 -8.39 -14.77
C SER A 29 -4.36 -7.92 -16.22
N THR A 30 -5.09 -6.85 -16.55
CA THR A 30 -5.12 -6.25 -17.89
C THR A 30 -4.06 -5.17 -18.12
N GLY A 31 -3.33 -4.75 -17.09
CA GLY A 31 -2.32 -3.69 -17.22
C GLY A 31 -2.91 -2.29 -17.39
N LYS A 32 -4.00 -1.97 -16.68
CA LYS A 32 -4.68 -0.66 -16.77
C LYS A 32 -3.89 0.43 -16.07
N SER A 33 -3.58 1.54 -16.76
CA SER A 33 -3.02 2.74 -16.13
C SER A 33 -4.11 3.57 -15.45
N GLY A 34 -3.93 3.89 -14.17
CA GLY A 34 -4.81 4.80 -13.42
C GLY A 34 -4.43 6.27 -13.56
N CYS A 35 -3.33 6.58 -14.23
CA CYS A 35 -2.82 7.94 -14.37
C CYS A 35 -3.61 8.76 -15.38
N ALA A 36 -3.95 9.99 -14.99
CA ALA A 36 -4.67 10.96 -15.82
C ALA A 36 -4.32 12.39 -15.38
N PRO A 37 -4.65 13.42 -16.18
CA PRO A 37 -4.57 14.81 -15.74
C PRO A 37 -5.33 15.03 -14.42
N ILE A 38 -4.76 15.87 -13.52
CA ILE A 38 -5.38 16.21 -12.23
C ILE A 38 -6.72 16.91 -12.47
N THR A 39 -7.75 16.47 -11.71
CA THR A 39 -9.10 17.04 -11.79
C THR A 39 -9.51 17.79 -10.51
N TYR A 40 -8.83 17.59 -9.39
CA TYR A 40 -9.21 18.15 -8.10
C TYR A 40 -8.89 19.65 -7.95
N PHE A 41 -7.95 20.15 -8.74
CA PHE A 41 -7.55 21.57 -8.74
C PHE A 41 -6.89 21.94 -10.07
N ASP A 42 -6.76 23.24 -10.34
CA ASP A 42 -6.01 23.74 -11.48
C ASP A 42 -4.50 23.50 -11.31
N ALA A 43 -3.97 22.56 -12.11
CA ALA A 43 -2.56 22.17 -12.09
C ALA A 43 -1.69 22.89 -13.14
N GLU A 44 -2.18 23.92 -13.85
CA GLU A 44 -1.46 24.56 -14.96
C GLU A 44 -0.08 25.08 -14.54
N LYS A 45 0.05 25.61 -13.32
CA LYS A 45 1.29 26.16 -12.77
C LYS A 45 2.21 25.13 -12.12
N PHE A 46 1.78 23.88 -12.02
CA PHE A 46 2.58 22.80 -11.40
C PHE A 46 3.52 22.16 -12.42
N LYS A 47 4.69 21.69 -11.96
CA LYS A 47 5.64 20.95 -12.80
C LYS A 47 5.03 19.63 -13.27
N THR A 48 4.32 18.93 -12.39
CA THR A 48 3.57 17.70 -12.66
C THR A 48 2.08 18.04 -12.68
N LYS A 49 1.40 17.71 -13.78
CA LYS A 49 -0.02 18.07 -14.03
C LYS A 49 -0.93 16.84 -14.03
N PHE A 50 -0.46 15.70 -13.57
CA PHE A 50 -1.16 14.42 -13.58
C PHE A 50 -0.94 13.67 -12.26
N ALA A 51 -1.86 12.76 -11.96
CA ALA A 51 -1.81 11.89 -10.80
C ALA A 51 -2.68 10.64 -11.05
N CYS A 52 -2.57 9.66 -10.17
CA CYS A 52 -3.49 8.53 -10.12
C CYS A 52 -4.58 8.82 -9.07
N GLU A 53 -5.55 9.66 -9.44
CA GLU A 53 -6.75 9.95 -8.64
C GLU A 53 -7.72 8.76 -8.68
N LEU A 54 -8.54 8.59 -7.63
CA LEU A 54 -9.67 7.67 -7.67
C LEU A 54 -10.65 8.06 -8.78
N LYS A 55 -11.18 7.06 -9.48
CA LYS A 55 -12.17 7.25 -10.54
C LYS A 55 -13.57 6.93 -10.01
N ASN A 56 -14.55 7.79 -10.33
CA ASN A 56 -15.96 7.58 -10.00
C ASN A 56 -16.23 7.37 -8.50
N PHE A 57 -15.38 7.85 -7.62
CA PHE A 57 -15.62 7.84 -6.19
C PHE A 57 -16.48 9.04 -5.80
N ASN A 58 -17.61 8.77 -5.15
CA ASN A 58 -18.44 9.79 -4.54
C ASN A 58 -18.72 9.38 -3.09
N ALA A 59 -18.27 10.18 -2.13
CA ALA A 59 -18.44 9.89 -0.72
C ALA A 59 -19.92 9.75 -0.29
N LEU A 60 -20.84 10.40 -1.00
CA LEU A 60 -22.27 10.34 -0.69
C LEU A 60 -22.93 9.00 -1.06
N ASP A 61 -22.24 8.13 -1.79
CA ASP A 61 -22.71 6.77 -2.06
C ASP A 61 -22.48 5.84 -0.83
N PHE A 62 -21.59 6.25 0.08
CA PHE A 62 -21.18 5.47 1.27
C PHE A 62 -21.54 6.12 2.60
N PHE A 63 -21.69 7.45 2.64
CA PHE A 63 -21.90 8.25 3.84
C PHE A 63 -23.04 9.24 3.65
N ASP A 64 -23.78 9.54 4.71
CA ASP A 64 -24.65 10.70 4.67
C ASP A 64 -23.83 12.02 4.62
N ARG A 65 -24.49 13.12 4.22
CA ARG A 65 -23.81 14.43 4.08
C ARG A 65 -23.19 14.95 5.38
N LYS A 66 -23.77 14.60 6.53
CA LYS A 66 -23.28 15.06 7.84
C LYS A 66 -22.04 14.27 8.24
N GLU A 67 -22.04 12.98 7.97
CA GLU A 67 -20.92 12.08 8.22
C GLU A 67 -19.74 12.41 7.27
N ALA A 68 -19.99 12.49 5.97
CA ALA A 68 -18.96 12.81 4.97
C ALA A 68 -18.20 14.11 5.30
N ARG A 69 -18.89 15.14 5.84
CA ARG A 69 -18.27 16.42 6.22
C ARG A 69 -17.32 16.32 7.42
N LYS A 70 -17.45 15.29 8.25
CA LYS A 70 -16.61 15.08 9.43
C LYS A 70 -15.34 14.30 9.11
N LEU A 71 -15.20 13.77 7.90
CA LEU A 71 -14.09 12.92 7.47
C LEU A 71 -13.25 13.66 6.42
N ASP A 72 -11.94 13.52 6.51
CA ASP A 72 -11.05 13.80 5.38
C ASP A 72 -11.09 12.62 4.39
N ARG A 73 -10.71 12.84 3.13
CA ARG A 73 -10.75 11.80 2.09
C ARG A 73 -9.99 10.54 2.48
N PHE A 74 -8.80 10.65 3.11
CA PHE A 74 -8.05 9.45 3.51
C PHE A 74 -8.81 8.58 4.52
N ALA A 75 -9.58 9.19 5.43
CA ALA A 75 -10.43 8.46 6.37
C ALA A 75 -11.69 7.88 5.70
N GLN A 76 -12.26 8.58 4.72
CA GLN A 76 -13.36 8.03 3.89
C GLN A 76 -12.90 6.78 3.14
N TYR A 77 -11.71 6.82 2.52
CA TYR A 77 -11.13 5.69 1.80
C TYR A 77 -10.88 4.50 2.73
N ALA A 78 -10.36 4.76 3.93
CA ALA A 78 -10.13 3.74 4.94
C ALA A 78 -11.43 3.01 5.31
N LEU A 79 -12.51 3.75 5.56
CA LEU A 79 -13.81 3.18 5.91
C LEU A 79 -14.38 2.33 4.77
N VAL A 80 -14.33 2.82 3.53
CA VAL A 80 -14.86 2.08 2.37
C VAL A 80 -14.09 0.78 2.15
N ALA A 81 -12.76 0.83 2.14
CA ALA A 81 -11.96 -0.37 1.95
C ALA A 81 -12.09 -1.36 3.11
N SER A 82 -12.16 -0.87 4.37
CA SER A 82 -12.35 -1.75 5.52
C SER A 82 -13.73 -2.41 5.54
N ASP A 83 -14.78 -1.70 5.13
CA ASP A 83 -16.13 -2.29 5.01
C ASP A 83 -16.14 -3.43 3.99
N GLU A 84 -15.51 -3.25 2.83
CA GLU A 84 -15.39 -4.32 1.84
C GLU A 84 -14.63 -5.53 2.42
N ALA A 85 -13.49 -5.30 3.09
CA ALA A 85 -12.69 -6.39 3.67
C ALA A 85 -13.44 -7.15 4.78
N ILE A 86 -14.18 -6.45 5.64
CA ILE A 86 -14.99 -7.04 6.72
C ILE A 86 -16.12 -7.89 6.13
N ASN A 87 -16.80 -7.38 5.11
CA ASN A 87 -17.84 -8.10 4.40
C ASN A 87 -17.30 -9.33 3.66
N ASP A 88 -16.16 -9.19 2.97
CA ASP A 88 -15.50 -10.29 2.27
C ASP A 88 -15.04 -11.39 3.22
N ALA A 89 -14.57 -11.01 4.42
CA ALA A 89 -14.21 -11.96 5.47
C ALA A 89 -15.41 -12.73 6.03
N GLY A 90 -16.64 -12.25 5.83
CA GLY A 90 -17.84 -12.83 6.40
C GLY A 90 -17.83 -12.87 7.93
N LEU A 91 -17.28 -11.83 8.56
CA LEU A 91 -17.27 -11.73 10.02
C LEU A 91 -18.70 -11.52 10.56
N ASP A 92 -19.13 -12.37 11.48
CA ASP A 92 -20.39 -12.19 12.21
C ASP A 92 -20.19 -11.15 13.30
N LEU A 93 -20.55 -9.90 13.00
CA LEU A 93 -20.36 -8.76 13.89
C LEU A 93 -21.28 -8.78 15.13
N ASP A 94 -22.31 -9.63 15.15
CA ASP A 94 -23.22 -9.75 16.28
C ASP A 94 -22.67 -10.72 17.35
N THR A 95 -21.91 -11.74 16.94
CA THR A 95 -21.43 -12.80 17.83
C THR A 95 -19.93 -12.74 18.13
N ILE A 96 -19.12 -12.05 17.30
CA ILE A 96 -17.67 -11.95 17.51
C ILE A 96 -17.33 -11.21 18.81
N ASP A 97 -16.32 -11.69 19.55
CA ASP A 97 -15.79 -10.96 20.70
C ASP A 97 -15.05 -9.70 20.25
N LYS A 98 -15.72 -8.57 20.34
CA LYS A 98 -15.21 -7.26 19.90
C LYS A 98 -13.96 -6.78 20.68
N PHE A 99 -13.72 -7.30 21.88
CA PHE A 99 -12.46 -7.03 22.61
C PHE A 99 -11.26 -7.76 22.01
N ARG A 100 -11.52 -8.80 21.19
CA ARG A 100 -10.51 -9.56 20.48
C ARG A 100 -10.30 -9.12 19.04
N VAL A 101 -11.02 -8.07 18.58
CA VAL A 101 -10.87 -7.48 17.24
C VAL A 101 -10.15 -6.13 17.35
N GLY A 102 -8.97 -6.03 16.78
CA GLY A 102 -8.18 -4.80 16.71
C GLY A 102 -8.27 -4.10 15.35
N VAL A 103 -7.80 -2.84 15.30
CA VAL A 103 -7.61 -2.07 14.07
C VAL A 103 -6.23 -1.42 14.11
N ILE A 104 -5.33 -1.86 13.24
CA ILE A 104 -3.97 -1.30 13.09
C ILE A 104 -3.83 -0.83 11.65
N TRP A 105 -3.66 0.49 11.44
CA TRP A 105 -3.81 1.12 10.15
C TRP A 105 -2.58 1.96 9.78
N GLY A 106 -2.21 2.00 8.49
CA GLY A 106 -1.12 2.81 7.98
C GLY A 106 -1.63 4.10 7.33
N ALA A 107 -1.03 5.23 7.68
CA ALA A 107 -1.21 6.49 6.94
C ALA A 107 0.11 7.26 6.96
N GLY A 108 0.58 7.70 5.79
CA GLY A 108 1.87 8.39 5.70
C GLY A 108 1.77 9.86 6.12
N ILE A 109 0.69 10.54 5.76
CA ILE A 109 0.47 11.98 5.97
C ILE A 109 -0.83 12.24 6.75
N GLY A 110 -1.91 11.53 6.42
CA GLY A 110 -3.23 11.78 7.00
C GLY A 110 -3.99 12.89 6.28
N GLY A 111 -4.75 13.72 7.02
CA GLY A 111 -5.70 14.70 6.50
C GLY A 111 -5.07 15.96 5.89
N LEU A 112 -4.23 15.81 4.89
CA LEU A 112 -3.49 16.92 4.25
C LEU A 112 -4.43 17.93 3.58
N GLU A 113 -5.50 17.46 2.93
CA GLU A 113 -6.47 18.35 2.28
C GLU A 113 -7.19 19.22 3.31
N THR A 114 -7.63 18.62 4.40
CA THR A 114 -8.24 19.35 5.51
C THR A 114 -7.29 20.41 6.07
N PHE A 115 -6.02 20.05 6.34
CA PHE A 115 -5.02 20.99 6.82
C PHE A 115 -4.81 22.16 5.84
N GLN A 116 -4.58 21.85 4.56
CA GLN A 116 -4.40 22.85 3.51
C GLN A 116 -5.57 23.85 3.48
N ASN A 117 -6.81 23.34 3.42
CA ASN A 117 -7.99 24.16 3.26
C ASN A 117 -8.26 25.05 4.48
N GLU A 118 -8.10 24.54 5.69
CA GLU A 118 -8.29 25.32 6.93
C GLU A 118 -7.25 26.44 7.06
N VAL A 119 -5.97 26.16 6.71
CA VAL A 119 -4.91 27.18 6.74
C VAL A 119 -5.12 28.24 5.67
N ILE A 120 -5.52 27.87 4.44
CA ILE A 120 -5.83 28.82 3.36
C ILE A 120 -7.01 29.71 3.76
N ASN A 121 -8.09 29.12 4.31
CA ASN A 121 -9.26 29.87 4.74
C ASN A 121 -8.92 30.88 5.86
N PHE A 122 -8.10 30.47 6.82
CA PHE A 122 -7.64 31.39 7.87
C PHE A 122 -6.75 32.49 7.30
N ALA A 123 -5.81 32.21 6.41
CA ALA A 123 -4.89 33.18 5.83
C ALA A 123 -5.61 34.23 4.96
N ASN A 124 -6.70 33.86 4.29
CA ASN A 124 -7.53 34.72 3.47
C ASN A 124 -8.63 35.44 4.26
N GLY A 125 -8.78 35.16 5.56
CA GLY A 125 -9.77 35.78 6.45
C GLY A 125 -9.34 37.11 7.06
N ASP A 126 -10.09 37.54 8.05
CA ASP A 126 -9.86 38.78 8.80
C ASP A 126 -8.89 38.62 10.00
N GLY A 127 -8.22 37.49 10.11
CA GLY A 127 -7.32 37.11 11.22
C GLY A 127 -8.05 36.54 12.43
N THR A 128 -9.39 36.45 12.41
CA THR A 128 -10.14 35.79 13.48
C THR A 128 -9.97 34.26 13.33
N PRO A 129 -9.55 33.51 14.37
CA PRO A 129 -9.28 32.06 14.27
C PRO A 129 -10.60 31.25 14.25
N ARG A 130 -11.29 31.30 13.12
CA ARG A 130 -12.52 30.52 12.86
C ARG A 130 -12.19 29.24 12.12
N PHE A 131 -11.76 28.22 12.86
CA PHE A 131 -11.51 26.89 12.30
C PHE A 131 -12.73 25.97 12.42
N ASN A 132 -12.83 24.99 11.54
CA ASN A 132 -13.83 23.95 11.64
C ASN A 132 -13.65 23.17 12.97
N PRO A 133 -14.70 22.93 13.77
CA PRO A 133 -14.59 22.15 15.01
C PRO A 133 -14.02 20.74 14.81
N PHE A 134 -14.14 20.20 13.61
CA PHE A 134 -13.58 18.89 13.25
C PHE A 134 -12.18 18.99 12.62
N PHE A 135 -11.56 20.17 12.56
CA PHE A 135 -10.26 20.35 11.91
C PHE A 135 -9.21 19.34 12.41
N ILE A 136 -8.95 19.35 13.72
CA ILE A 136 -7.95 18.44 14.30
C ILE A 136 -8.36 16.97 14.14
N PRO A 137 -9.58 16.54 14.52
CA PRO A 137 -9.99 15.15 14.32
C PRO A 137 -9.94 14.65 12.86
N LYS A 138 -10.17 15.53 11.89
CA LYS A 138 -10.07 15.17 10.47
C LYS A 138 -8.63 15.04 9.98
N MET A 139 -7.72 15.81 10.57
CA MET A 139 -6.34 15.92 10.12
C MET A 139 -5.44 14.78 10.64
N ILE A 140 -5.62 14.37 11.89
CA ILE A 140 -4.72 13.40 12.53
C ILE A 140 -4.82 12.01 11.91
N ALA A 141 -3.67 11.35 11.73
CA ALA A 141 -3.59 10.08 11.01
C ALA A 141 -4.35 8.92 11.71
N ASP A 142 -4.42 8.95 13.05
CA ASP A 142 -5.05 7.91 13.87
C ASP A 142 -6.59 7.91 13.82
N ILE A 143 -7.19 8.91 13.19
CA ILE A 143 -8.64 8.98 13.07
C ILE A 143 -9.21 7.91 12.12
N ALA A 144 -8.43 7.41 11.17
CA ALA A 144 -8.86 6.35 10.27
C ALA A 144 -9.19 5.05 11.04
N PRO A 145 -8.26 4.43 11.80
CA PRO A 145 -8.61 3.26 12.61
C PRO A 145 -9.61 3.58 13.71
N GLY A 146 -9.59 4.80 14.27
CA GLY A 146 -10.58 5.24 15.23
C GLY A 146 -12.00 5.17 14.67
N ASN A 147 -12.24 5.68 13.47
CA ASN A 147 -13.56 5.63 12.83
C ASN A 147 -13.97 4.20 12.44
N ILE A 148 -13.04 3.34 11.99
CA ILE A 148 -13.32 1.92 11.73
C ILE A 148 -13.80 1.24 13.02
N SER A 149 -13.09 1.43 14.13
CA SER A 149 -13.49 0.88 15.44
C SER A 149 -14.84 1.39 15.92
N ILE A 150 -15.09 2.69 15.79
CA ILE A 150 -16.38 3.30 16.20
C ILE A 150 -17.53 2.70 15.39
N LYS A 151 -17.35 2.57 14.08
CA LYS A 151 -18.39 2.07 13.17
C LYS A 151 -18.78 0.62 13.48
N HIS A 152 -17.79 -0.24 13.74
CA HIS A 152 -18.01 -1.68 13.92
C HIS A 152 -18.04 -2.13 15.39
N GLY A 153 -17.72 -1.22 16.32
CA GLY A 153 -17.67 -1.50 17.74
C GLY A 153 -16.46 -2.34 18.17
N PHE A 154 -15.35 -2.32 17.42
CA PHE A 154 -14.14 -3.05 17.75
C PHE A 154 -13.39 -2.38 18.92
N MET A 155 -13.01 -3.16 19.93
CA MET A 155 -12.45 -2.67 21.20
C MET A 155 -11.07 -3.26 21.52
N GLY A 156 -10.45 -3.98 20.58
CA GLY A 156 -9.07 -4.43 20.68
C GLY A 156 -8.07 -3.28 20.44
N PRO A 157 -6.77 -3.58 20.26
CA PRO A 157 -5.76 -2.56 19.97
C PRO A 157 -6.14 -1.69 18.78
N ASN A 158 -6.00 -0.36 18.94
CA ASN A 158 -6.35 0.61 17.89
C ASN A 158 -5.31 1.70 17.82
N TYR A 159 -4.57 1.78 16.72
CA TYR A 159 -3.58 2.83 16.46
C TYR A 159 -3.15 2.88 14.99
N THR A 160 -2.41 3.94 14.64
CA THR A 160 -1.84 4.15 13.31
C THR A 160 -0.32 4.01 13.35
N THR A 161 0.22 3.31 12.35
CA THR A 161 1.65 3.34 12.03
C THR A 161 1.93 4.47 11.03
N VAL A 162 2.97 5.26 11.31
CA VAL A 162 3.44 6.35 10.45
C VAL A 162 4.91 6.14 10.14
N SER A 163 5.21 5.65 8.93
CA SER A 163 6.54 5.39 8.42
C SER A 163 6.62 5.68 6.91
N ALA A 164 6.05 6.81 6.52
CA ALA A 164 5.95 7.25 5.13
C ALA A 164 5.34 6.16 4.23
N CYS A 165 6.01 5.78 3.14
CA CYS A 165 5.50 4.78 2.20
C CYS A 165 5.38 3.38 2.82
N ALA A 166 6.13 3.07 3.88
CA ALA A 166 6.11 1.77 4.56
C ALA A 166 4.96 1.63 5.60
N SER A 167 4.12 2.66 5.80
CA SER A 167 3.14 2.71 6.89
C SER A 167 2.21 1.50 6.91
N SER A 168 1.53 1.17 5.81
CA SER A 168 0.60 0.02 5.80
C SER A 168 1.29 -1.34 5.89
N ALA A 169 2.53 -1.47 5.37
CA ALA A 169 3.30 -2.69 5.57
C ALA A 169 3.68 -2.88 7.05
N ASN A 170 4.07 -1.82 7.75
CA ASN A 170 4.32 -1.87 9.19
C ASN A 170 3.04 -2.17 9.98
N ALA A 171 1.89 -1.61 9.58
CA ALA A 171 0.60 -1.94 10.19
C ALA A 171 0.29 -3.45 10.10
N MET A 172 0.54 -4.06 8.93
CA MET A 172 0.36 -5.51 8.74
C MET A 172 1.35 -6.34 9.57
N ILE A 173 2.61 -5.90 9.70
CA ILE A 173 3.62 -6.59 10.52
C ILE A 173 3.24 -6.52 12.01
N ASP A 174 2.77 -5.37 12.47
CA ASP A 174 2.29 -5.22 13.85
C ASP A 174 1.04 -6.08 14.08
N ALA A 175 0.07 -6.07 13.16
CA ALA A 175 -1.12 -6.92 13.23
C ALA A 175 -0.75 -8.42 13.29
N LEU A 176 0.18 -8.86 12.43
CA LEU A 176 0.74 -10.21 12.46
C LEU A 176 1.28 -10.57 13.85
N ASN A 177 2.08 -9.69 14.45
CA ASN A 177 2.71 -9.93 15.74
C ASN A 177 1.69 -9.95 16.89
N TYR A 178 0.68 -9.06 16.90
CA TYR A 178 -0.37 -9.08 17.92
C TYR A 178 -1.18 -10.38 17.90
N ILE A 179 -1.51 -10.89 16.71
CA ILE A 179 -2.24 -12.16 16.58
C ILE A 179 -1.33 -13.34 16.95
N ARG A 180 -0.08 -13.38 16.44
CA ARG A 180 0.89 -14.44 16.78
C ARG A 180 1.10 -14.60 18.28
N LEU A 181 1.11 -13.50 19.02
CA LEU A 181 1.27 -13.46 20.46
C LEU A 181 -0.02 -13.73 21.23
N GLY A 182 -1.16 -13.89 20.54
CA GLY A 182 -2.45 -14.20 21.14
C GLY A 182 -3.18 -13.00 21.78
N HIS A 183 -2.75 -11.77 21.45
CA HIS A 183 -3.41 -10.56 21.98
C HIS A 183 -4.76 -10.28 21.28
N CYS A 184 -4.90 -10.68 20.03
CA CYS A 184 -6.13 -10.57 19.24
C CYS A 184 -6.38 -11.87 18.49
N ASP A 185 -7.64 -12.07 18.07
CA ASP A 185 -8.00 -13.15 17.16
C ASP A 185 -8.21 -12.63 15.74
N VAL A 186 -8.61 -11.36 15.60
CA VAL A 186 -8.82 -10.68 14.31
C VAL A 186 -8.26 -9.27 14.39
N ILE A 187 -7.62 -8.81 13.31
CA ILE A 187 -7.22 -7.41 13.15
C ILE A 187 -7.58 -6.93 11.74
N VAL A 188 -8.31 -5.83 11.69
CA VAL A 188 -8.48 -5.03 10.48
C VAL A 188 -7.20 -4.21 10.29
N THR A 189 -6.48 -4.46 9.22
CA THR A 189 -5.21 -3.78 8.93
C THR A 189 -5.15 -3.32 7.48
N GLY A 190 -4.21 -2.45 7.17
CA GLY A 190 -4.05 -1.90 5.83
C GLY A 190 -3.56 -0.47 5.89
N GLY A 191 -4.00 0.37 4.95
CA GLY A 191 -3.64 1.78 4.94
C GLY A 191 -4.41 2.58 3.91
N SER A 192 -4.43 3.90 4.13
CA SER A 192 -5.10 4.85 3.24
C SER A 192 -4.30 6.15 3.12
N GLU A 193 -4.40 6.78 1.94
CA GLU A 193 -3.78 8.07 1.68
C GLU A 193 -4.59 8.88 0.67
N ALA A 194 -4.65 10.21 0.85
CA ALA A 194 -5.32 11.15 -0.05
C ALA A 194 -4.48 12.42 -0.24
N ALA A 195 -3.24 12.24 -0.73
CA ALA A 195 -2.25 13.30 -0.82
C ALA A 195 -2.26 14.06 -2.17
N VAL A 196 -3.19 13.75 -3.10
CA VAL A 196 -3.36 14.49 -4.35
C VAL A 196 -4.06 15.82 -4.05
N THR A 197 -3.28 16.76 -3.54
CA THR A 197 -3.66 18.13 -3.15
C THR A 197 -2.65 19.12 -3.69
N GLN A 198 -2.95 20.42 -3.68
CA GLN A 198 -1.98 21.44 -4.08
C GLN A 198 -0.71 21.38 -3.22
N ALA A 199 -0.86 21.21 -1.89
CA ALA A 199 0.27 21.11 -0.96
C ALA A 199 1.09 19.82 -1.20
N GLY A 200 0.42 18.67 -1.40
CA GLY A 200 1.09 17.40 -1.67
C GLY A 200 1.85 17.42 -2.99
N MET A 201 1.19 17.79 -4.08
CA MET A 201 1.82 17.90 -5.39
C MET A 201 2.95 18.94 -5.40
N GLY A 202 2.72 20.11 -4.80
CA GLY A 202 3.73 21.18 -4.70
C GLY A 202 4.94 20.76 -3.89
N GLY A 203 4.74 20.08 -2.76
CA GLY A 203 5.80 19.57 -1.89
C GLY A 203 6.68 18.54 -2.59
N PHE A 204 6.09 17.53 -3.23
CA PHE A 204 6.82 16.50 -3.97
C PHE A 204 7.49 17.06 -5.25
N ASN A 205 6.88 18.06 -5.93
CA ASN A 205 7.52 18.78 -7.04
C ASN A 205 8.75 19.57 -6.58
N ALA A 206 8.71 20.19 -5.39
CA ALA A 206 9.84 20.93 -4.83
C ALA A 206 11.05 20.02 -4.55
N MET A 207 10.78 18.75 -4.21
CA MET A 207 11.80 17.71 -3.99
C MET A 207 12.30 17.07 -5.29
N HIS A 208 11.77 17.43 -6.45
CA HIS A 208 12.02 16.75 -7.73
C HIS A 208 11.77 15.24 -7.70
N ALA A 209 10.80 14.80 -6.93
CA ALA A 209 10.50 13.39 -6.73
C ALA A 209 9.46 12.84 -7.72
N LEU A 210 8.62 13.73 -8.29
CA LEU A 210 7.57 13.36 -9.24
C LEU A 210 8.07 13.37 -10.68
N SER A 211 7.54 12.45 -11.50
CA SER A 211 7.65 12.51 -12.94
C SER A 211 7.05 13.81 -13.49
N THR A 212 7.69 14.36 -14.52
CA THR A 212 7.22 15.56 -15.21
C THR A 212 6.80 15.29 -16.65
N ARG A 213 6.51 14.03 -16.99
CA ARG A 213 6.09 13.58 -18.33
C ARG A 213 4.63 13.97 -18.63
N ASN A 214 4.37 15.28 -18.72
CA ASN A 214 3.02 15.83 -18.92
C ASN A 214 2.45 15.56 -20.31
N ASP A 215 3.26 15.21 -21.28
CA ASP A 215 2.90 14.83 -22.66
C ASP A 215 2.38 13.38 -22.75
N ASP A 216 2.73 12.52 -21.78
CA ASP A 216 2.27 11.14 -21.71
C ASP A 216 2.00 10.71 -20.25
N PRO A 217 0.90 11.21 -19.64
CA PRO A 217 0.58 10.87 -18.25
C PRO A 217 0.42 9.37 -17.99
N GLN A 218 -0.22 8.63 -18.91
CA GLN A 218 -0.46 7.19 -18.75
C GLN A 218 0.83 6.39 -18.76
N GLY A 219 1.84 6.85 -19.50
CA GLY A 219 3.16 6.23 -19.56
C GLY A 219 4.16 6.79 -18.54
N ALA A 220 3.77 7.69 -17.64
CA ALA A 220 4.70 8.38 -16.73
C ALA A 220 5.26 7.45 -15.64
N SER A 221 4.43 6.60 -15.03
CA SER A 221 4.92 5.58 -14.10
C SER A 221 5.46 4.38 -14.87
N ARG A 222 6.79 4.27 -14.95
CA ARG A 222 7.52 3.28 -15.76
C ARG A 222 8.69 2.64 -14.99
N PRO A 223 8.42 1.88 -13.94
CA PRO A 223 9.48 1.22 -13.17
C PRO A 223 10.40 0.40 -14.07
N PHE A 224 11.70 0.46 -13.78
CA PHE A 224 12.78 -0.25 -14.49
C PHE A 224 13.07 0.24 -15.93
N ASP A 225 12.29 1.15 -16.51
CA ASP A 225 12.57 1.76 -17.80
C ASP A 225 13.72 2.77 -17.70
N ALA A 226 14.63 2.80 -18.68
CA ALA A 226 15.77 3.73 -18.69
C ALA A 226 15.36 5.21 -18.70
N THR A 227 14.15 5.52 -19.19
CA THR A 227 13.63 6.91 -19.30
C THR A 227 12.72 7.33 -18.14
N ARG A 228 12.68 6.57 -17.05
CA ARG A 228 11.94 6.93 -15.83
C ARG A 228 12.53 8.18 -15.19
N ASP A 229 11.68 9.07 -14.71
CA ASP A 229 12.07 10.41 -14.23
C ASP A 229 11.48 10.79 -12.86
N GLY A 230 10.84 9.86 -12.18
CA GLY A 230 10.21 10.07 -10.87
C GLY A 230 8.93 9.26 -10.70
N PHE A 231 8.38 9.25 -9.50
CA PHE A 231 7.13 8.53 -9.25
C PHE A 231 5.89 9.34 -9.68
N VAL A 232 4.79 8.66 -9.88
CA VAL A 232 3.46 9.29 -10.06
C VAL A 232 2.69 9.17 -8.75
N LEU A 233 2.22 10.30 -8.21
CA LEU A 233 1.44 10.30 -6.98
C LEU A 233 0.07 9.65 -7.22
N GLY A 234 -0.32 8.74 -6.33
CA GLY A 234 -1.64 8.11 -6.30
C GLY A 234 -2.33 8.29 -4.95
N GLU A 235 -3.59 7.91 -4.89
CA GLU A 235 -4.42 7.93 -3.69
C GLU A 235 -5.30 6.69 -3.60
N GLY A 236 -5.84 6.40 -2.41
CA GLY A 236 -6.73 5.28 -2.19
C GLY A 236 -6.50 4.57 -0.87
N ALA A 237 -6.99 3.34 -0.77
CA ALA A 237 -6.86 2.48 0.40
C ALA A 237 -6.79 1.01 0.03
N GLY A 238 -6.13 0.23 0.88
CA GLY A 238 -6.21 -1.22 0.91
C GLY A 238 -6.46 -1.71 2.32
N ALA A 239 -7.35 -2.69 2.48
CA ALA A 239 -7.68 -3.30 3.76
C ALA A 239 -7.54 -4.81 3.68
N LEU A 240 -7.01 -5.40 4.75
CA LEU A 240 -6.91 -6.85 4.93
C LEU A 240 -7.48 -7.21 6.31
N ILE A 241 -8.18 -8.33 6.37
CA ILE A 241 -8.53 -8.97 7.64
C ILE A 241 -7.49 -10.03 7.92
N LEU A 242 -6.66 -9.78 8.92
CA LEU A 242 -5.77 -10.80 9.47
C LEU A 242 -6.47 -11.52 10.60
N GLU A 243 -6.40 -12.85 10.60
CA GLU A 243 -7.13 -13.69 11.54
C GLU A 243 -6.26 -14.85 12.02
N GLU A 244 -6.43 -15.24 13.26
CA GLU A 244 -5.81 -16.43 13.81
C GLU A 244 -6.34 -17.68 13.07
N TYR A 245 -5.44 -18.57 12.67
CA TYR A 245 -5.75 -19.67 11.77
C TYR A 245 -6.83 -20.62 12.30
N GLU A 246 -6.77 -21.04 13.57
CA GLU A 246 -7.76 -21.95 14.14
C GLU A 246 -9.12 -21.25 14.36
N HIS A 247 -9.11 -19.93 14.66
CA HIS A 247 -10.32 -19.11 14.70
C HIS A 247 -10.97 -19.06 13.30
N ALA A 248 -10.19 -18.79 12.24
CA ALA A 248 -10.69 -18.76 10.86
C ALA A 248 -11.29 -20.11 10.43
N LYS A 249 -10.60 -21.22 10.74
CA LYS A 249 -11.09 -22.58 10.47
C LYS A 249 -12.37 -22.90 11.19
N ALA A 250 -12.45 -22.58 12.46
CA ALA A 250 -13.61 -22.89 13.29
C ALA A 250 -14.91 -22.26 12.78
N ARG A 251 -14.83 -21.07 12.17
CA ARG A 251 -15.97 -20.41 11.55
C ARG A 251 -16.16 -20.70 10.04
N GLY A 252 -15.29 -21.54 9.45
CA GLY A 252 -15.36 -21.88 8.03
C GLY A 252 -15.02 -20.72 7.09
N ALA A 253 -14.10 -19.84 7.48
CA ALA A 253 -13.67 -18.70 6.68
C ALA A 253 -13.00 -19.12 5.37
N THR A 254 -13.21 -18.33 4.32
CA THR A 254 -12.34 -18.39 3.13
C THR A 254 -10.97 -17.84 3.51
N ILE A 255 -9.92 -18.59 3.22
CA ILE A 255 -8.54 -18.17 3.49
C ILE A 255 -7.84 -17.89 2.16
N TYR A 256 -7.34 -16.65 2.01
CA TYR A 256 -6.64 -16.21 0.81
C TYR A 256 -5.17 -16.63 0.80
N ALA A 257 -4.50 -16.42 1.92
CA ALA A 257 -3.08 -16.72 2.13
C ALA A 257 -2.75 -16.76 3.63
N GLU A 258 -1.61 -17.34 3.98
CA GLU A 258 -1.00 -17.20 5.30
C GLU A 258 0.04 -16.08 5.26
N VAL A 259 0.04 -15.21 6.26
CA VAL A 259 1.10 -14.22 6.49
C VAL A 259 2.18 -14.89 7.31
N VAL A 260 3.26 -15.29 6.65
CA VAL A 260 4.28 -16.13 7.28
C VAL A 260 5.45 -15.35 7.84
N GLY A 261 5.68 -14.10 7.40
CA GLY A 261 6.78 -13.30 7.90
C GLY A 261 6.62 -11.81 7.68
N GLY A 262 7.24 -11.04 8.55
CA GLY A 262 7.39 -9.60 8.48
C GLY A 262 8.82 -9.17 8.76
N GLY A 263 9.37 -8.29 7.93
CA GLY A 263 10.70 -7.73 8.10
C GLY A 263 10.66 -6.21 8.19
N MET A 264 11.49 -5.65 9.05
CA MET A 264 11.72 -4.20 9.15
C MET A 264 13.21 -3.91 9.23
N SER A 265 13.63 -2.78 8.66
CA SER A 265 14.98 -2.23 8.78
C SER A 265 14.98 -0.73 8.57
N SER A 266 16.14 -0.10 8.77
CA SER A 266 16.36 1.31 8.43
C SER A 266 17.61 1.45 7.60
N ASP A 267 17.58 2.37 6.62
CA ASP A 267 18.78 2.72 5.83
C ASP A 267 19.81 3.52 6.64
N ALA A 268 19.35 4.30 7.62
CA ALA A 268 20.18 5.19 8.44
C ALA A 268 21.17 6.04 7.59
N TYR A 269 20.71 6.53 6.44
CA TYR A 269 21.55 7.18 5.44
C TYR A 269 21.12 8.61 5.10
N HIS A 270 19.92 8.80 4.55
CA HIS A 270 19.43 10.09 4.09
C HIS A 270 17.90 10.17 4.25
N MET A 271 17.35 11.40 4.36
CA MET A 271 15.91 11.62 4.57
C MET A 271 15.05 11.07 3.42
N THR A 272 15.53 11.12 2.18
CA THR A 272 14.72 10.79 1.00
C THR A 272 15.40 9.86 0.00
N ALA A 273 16.73 9.78 -0.01
CA ALA A 273 17.46 8.90 -0.90
C ALA A 273 17.70 7.52 -0.26
N PRO A 274 17.54 6.42 -1.02
CA PRO A 274 17.91 5.10 -0.54
C PRO A 274 19.42 4.99 -0.34
N HIS A 275 19.85 4.07 0.51
CA HIS A 275 21.28 3.77 0.63
C HIS A 275 21.82 3.26 -0.73
N PRO A 276 22.92 3.82 -1.26
CA PRO A 276 23.39 3.50 -2.62
C PRO A 276 23.74 2.02 -2.84
N ASP A 277 24.15 1.33 -1.79
CA ASP A 277 24.46 -0.10 -1.82
C ASP A 277 23.26 -0.99 -1.49
N GLY A 278 22.08 -0.41 -1.22
CA GLY A 278 20.85 -1.14 -0.89
C GLY A 278 20.90 -1.94 0.40
N ILE A 279 21.76 -1.56 1.37
CA ILE A 279 21.98 -2.36 2.59
C ILE A 279 20.72 -2.53 3.43
N GLY A 280 19.94 -1.46 3.60
CA GLY A 280 18.68 -1.52 4.34
C GLY A 280 17.64 -2.41 3.65
N VAL A 281 17.57 -2.30 2.31
CA VAL A 281 16.68 -3.12 1.47
C VAL A 281 17.07 -4.60 1.50
N GLU A 282 18.36 -4.92 1.42
CA GLU A 282 18.87 -6.27 1.60
C GLU A 282 18.48 -6.81 2.99
N ARG A 283 18.72 -6.02 4.03
CA ARG A 283 18.48 -6.43 5.41
C ARG A 283 17.01 -6.70 5.70
N VAL A 284 16.09 -5.90 5.16
CA VAL A 284 14.66 -6.09 5.40
C VAL A 284 14.14 -7.39 4.80
N MET A 285 14.58 -7.74 3.58
CA MET A 285 14.22 -9.02 2.96
C MET A 285 14.79 -10.22 3.73
N LEU A 286 16.05 -10.15 4.17
CA LEU A 286 16.66 -11.18 5.02
C LEU A 286 15.94 -11.31 6.37
N ASN A 287 15.55 -10.21 7.00
CA ASN A 287 14.78 -10.23 8.24
C ASN A 287 13.42 -10.89 8.03
N CYS A 288 12.74 -10.59 6.92
CA CYS A 288 11.44 -11.17 6.58
C CYS A 288 11.54 -12.69 6.36
N LEU A 289 12.52 -13.16 5.59
CA LEU A 289 12.78 -14.59 5.37
C LEU A 289 13.11 -15.31 6.70
N ARG A 290 13.92 -14.69 7.56
CA ARG A 290 14.26 -15.24 8.88
C ARG A 290 13.02 -15.36 9.77
N ASP A 291 12.17 -14.33 9.81
CA ASP A 291 10.95 -14.34 10.62
C ASP A 291 9.98 -15.44 10.13
N ALA A 292 9.91 -15.66 8.81
CA ALA A 292 9.12 -16.72 8.22
C ALA A 292 9.72 -18.13 8.36
N GLY A 293 11.00 -18.24 8.76
CA GLY A 293 11.73 -19.52 8.73
C GLY A 293 11.91 -20.09 7.32
N MET A 294 11.92 -19.23 6.30
CA MET A 294 11.99 -19.61 4.89
C MET A 294 13.33 -19.25 4.26
N LYS A 295 13.64 -19.90 3.15
CA LYS A 295 14.85 -19.66 2.37
C LYS A 295 14.53 -18.76 1.17
N ALA A 296 15.57 -18.18 0.59
CA ALA A 296 15.46 -17.35 -0.60
C ALA A 296 14.84 -18.15 -1.78
N GLU A 297 15.18 -19.42 -1.89
CA GLU A 297 14.72 -20.31 -2.98
C GLU A 297 13.22 -20.64 -2.92
N ASP A 298 12.57 -20.36 -1.80
CA ASP A 298 11.13 -20.60 -1.63
C ASP A 298 10.26 -19.50 -2.27
N VAL A 299 10.84 -18.33 -2.59
CA VAL A 299 10.11 -17.16 -3.10
C VAL A 299 9.92 -17.24 -4.61
N ASP A 300 8.66 -17.21 -5.04
CA ASP A 300 8.27 -17.28 -6.46
C ASP A 300 8.00 -15.92 -7.09
N HIS A 301 7.57 -14.95 -6.28
CA HIS A 301 7.14 -13.63 -6.73
C HIS A 301 7.56 -12.53 -5.76
N ILE A 302 8.01 -11.40 -6.32
CA ILE A 302 8.29 -10.16 -5.57
C ILE A 302 7.53 -9.01 -6.21
N ASN A 303 6.59 -8.41 -5.45
CA ASN A 303 6.05 -7.09 -5.76
C ASN A 303 7.00 -6.05 -5.14
N THR A 304 7.74 -5.36 -5.99
CA THR A 304 8.77 -4.41 -5.58
C THR A 304 8.19 -3.09 -5.11
N HIS A 305 8.99 -2.35 -4.35
CA HIS A 305 8.69 -0.94 -4.13
C HIS A 305 8.68 -0.16 -5.44
N GLY A 306 9.65 -0.37 -6.34
CA GLY A 306 9.65 -0.02 -7.75
C GLY A 306 8.88 1.26 -8.10
N THR A 307 9.35 2.43 -7.65
CA THR A 307 8.62 3.71 -7.73
C THR A 307 8.80 4.44 -9.06
N SER A 308 9.51 3.87 -10.02
CA SER A 308 9.88 4.60 -11.26
C SER A 308 10.87 5.74 -11.02
N THR A 309 11.72 5.61 -9.99
CA THR A 309 12.79 6.57 -9.71
C THR A 309 14.14 6.04 -10.21
N PRO A 310 15.00 6.91 -10.76
CA PRO A 310 16.28 6.47 -11.35
C PRO A 310 17.16 5.67 -10.38
N LEU A 311 17.23 6.06 -9.11
CA LEU A 311 18.09 5.43 -8.10
C LEU A 311 17.40 4.28 -7.37
N GLY A 312 16.11 4.44 -7.04
CA GLY A 312 15.39 3.50 -6.19
C GLY A 312 15.25 2.12 -6.83
N ASP A 313 14.83 2.08 -8.09
CA ASP A 313 14.57 0.83 -8.80
C ASP A 313 15.84 -0.01 -8.96
N VAL A 314 16.98 0.64 -9.28
CA VAL A 314 18.29 -0.05 -9.40
C VAL A 314 18.79 -0.54 -8.06
N ALA A 315 18.66 0.26 -6.99
CA ALA A 315 19.11 -0.13 -5.65
C ALA A 315 18.34 -1.36 -5.14
N GLU A 316 17.02 -1.41 -5.40
CA GLU A 316 16.18 -2.56 -5.02
C GLU A 316 16.59 -3.84 -5.76
N LEU A 317 16.79 -3.78 -7.09
CA LEU A 317 17.21 -4.95 -7.87
C LEU A 317 18.61 -5.44 -7.48
N LYS A 318 19.54 -4.53 -7.13
CA LYS A 318 20.84 -4.90 -6.57
C LYS A 318 20.69 -5.65 -5.24
N ALA A 319 19.82 -5.19 -4.35
CA ALA A 319 19.54 -5.87 -3.09
C ALA A 319 18.89 -7.25 -3.31
N ILE A 320 17.94 -7.36 -4.26
CA ILE A 320 17.34 -8.65 -4.68
C ILE A 320 18.44 -9.62 -5.17
N THR A 321 19.38 -9.15 -5.99
CA THR A 321 20.51 -9.98 -6.42
C THR A 321 21.32 -10.51 -5.24
N LYS A 322 21.60 -9.67 -4.25
CA LYS A 322 22.38 -10.08 -3.05
C LYS A 322 21.66 -11.11 -2.20
N VAL A 323 20.34 -10.95 -2.01
CA VAL A 323 19.53 -11.85 -1.17
C VAL A 323 19.27 -13.18 -1.85
N PHE A 324 18.89 -13.15 -3.14
CA PHE A 324 18.39 -14.32 -3.86
C PHE A 324 19.45 -15.00 -4.74
N GLY A 325 20.61 -14.35 -4.97
CA GLY A 325 21.72 -14.91 -5.75
C GLY A 325 21.26 -15.42 -7.12
N ALA A 326 21.63 -16.65 -7.46
CA ALA A 326 21.24 -17.27 -8.73
C ALA A 326 19.73 -17.51 -8.87
N HIS A 327 18.98 -17.56 -7.76
CA HIS A 327 17.53 -17.76 -7.77
C HIS A 327 16.78 -16.51 -8.24
N ALA A 328 17.35 -15.31 -8.13
CA ALA A 328 16.70 -14.05 -8.53
C ALA A 328 16.11 -14.07 -9.95
N LYS A 329 16.76 -14.76 -10.88
CA LYS A 329 16.29 -14.92 -12.28
C LYS A 329 15.07 -15.84 -12.44
N ASN A 330 14.75 -16.65 -11.44
CA ASN A 330 13.61 -17.57 -11.42
C ASN A 330 12.36 -16.94 -10.78
N ILE A 331 12.53 -15.76 -10.14
CA ILE A 331 11.46 -15.01 -9.48
C ILE A 331 10.79 -14.12 -10.51
N ASN A 332 9.44 -14.12 -10.53
CA ASN A 332 8.70 -13.08 -11.24
C ASN A 332 8.70 -11.83 -10.37
N ILE A 333 9.29 -10.78 -10.89
CA ILE A 333 9.36 -9.47 -10.25
C ILE A 333 8.43 -8.52 -10.98
N ASN A 334 7.66 -7.70 -10.25
CA ASN A 334 6.89 -6.64 -10.87
C ASN A 334 6.81 -5.40 -9.97
N SER A 335 6.32 -4.29 -10.52
CA SER A 335 5.84 -3.12 -9.79
C SER A 335 4.45 -2.73 -10.25
N THR A 336 3.47 -2.93 -9.39
CA THR A 336 2.08 -2.50 -9.63
C THR A 336 1.91 -0.99 -9.61
N LYS A 337 2.90 -0.25 -9.10
CA LYS A 337 2.93 1.23 -9.18
C LYS A 337 2.98 1.77 -10.61
N SER A 338 3.36 0.94 -11.58
CA SER A 338 3.23 1.29 -13.00
C SER A 338 1.77 1.57 -13.41
N MET A 339 0.81 0.95 -12.70
CA MET A 339 -0.64 1.03 -12.95
C MET A 339 -1.35 1.98 -11.98
N THR A 340 -1.07 1.83 -10.69
CA THR A 340 -1.77 2.56 -9.61
C THR A 340 -1.14 3.91 -9.27
N GLY A 341 0.10 4.17 -9.69
CA GLY A 341 0.92 5.19 -9.08
C GLY A 341 1.34 4.80 -7.67
N HIS A 342 1.94 5.72 -6.94
CA HIS A 342 2.42 5.52 -5.59
C HIS A 342 1.44 6.07 -4.55
N LEU A 343 0.73 5.19 -3.85
CA LEU A 343 -0.28 5.56 -2.85
C LEU A 343 0.32 5.87 -1.46
N LEU A 344 1.61 6.19 -1.39
CA LEU A 344 2.31 6.54 -0.15
C LEU A 344 2.02 5.56 1.00
N GLY A 345 1.39 6.02 2.08
CA GLY A 345 1.08 5.18 3.25
C GLY A 345 0.16 3.99 2.98
N ALA A 346 -0.64 4.03 1.90
CA ALA A 346 -1.49 2.92 1.50
C ALA A 346 -0.78 1.90 0.57
N ALA A 347 0.41 2.23 0.05
CA ALA A 347 1.10 1.44 -0.98
C ALA A 347 1.30 -0.03 -0.58
N GLY A 348 1.86 -0.28 0.61
CA GLY A 348 2.12 -1.65 1.07
C GLY A 348 0.86 -2.52 1.18
N ALA A 349 -0.29 -1.92 1.51
CA ALA A 349 -1.56 -2.65 1.60
C ALA A 349 -2.07 -3.10 0.24
N ILE A 350 -2.18 -2.17 -0.74
CA ILE A 350 -2.66 -2.54 -2.08
C ILE A 350 -1.70 -3.50 -2.80
N GLU A 351 -0.39 -3.37 -2.57
CA GLU A 351 0.63 -4.24 -3.15
C GLU A 351 0.63 -5.64 -2.53
N SER A 352 0.37 -5.73 -1.24
CA SER A 352 0.12 -7.01 -0.56
C SER A 352 -1.13 -7.69 -1.10
N ILE A 353 -2.23 -6.94 -1.27
CA ILE A 353 -3.46 -7.45 -1.90
C ILE A 353 -3.18 -7.93 -3.33
N ALA A 354 -2.42 -7.16 -4.13
CA ALA A 354 -2.04 -7.55 -5.48
C ALA A 354 -1.23 -8.86 -5.50
N SER A 355 -0.31 -9.04 -4.54
CA SER A 355 0.49 -10.26 -4.39
C SER A 355 -0.37 -11.47 -4.00
N ILE A 356 -1.33 -11.29 -3.08
CA ILE A 356 -2.29 -12.33 -2.67
C ILE A 356 -3.20 -12.72 -3.84
N LEU A 357 -3.71 -11.74 -4.59
CA LEU A 357 -4.54 -12.01 -5.77
C LEU A 357 -3.74 -12.70 -6.88
N ALA A 358 -2.47 -12.34 -7.08
CA ALA A 358 -1.59 -13.04 -8.01
C ALA A 358 -1.42 -14.53 -7.65
N MET A 359 -1.26 -14.84 -6.35
CA MET A 359 -1.23 -16.21 -5.84
C MET A 359 -2.55 -16.94 -6.09
N LYS A 360 -3.68 -16.29 -5.78
CA LYS A 360 -5.04 -16.87 -5.97
C LYS A 360 -5.31 -17.22 -7.42
N HIS A 361 -4.93 -16.35 -8.35
CA HIS A 361 -5.21 -16.49 -9.78
C HIS A 361 -4.08 -17.15 -10.59
N SER A 362 -2.94 -17.44 -9.93
CA SER A 362 -1.73 -17.96 -10.60
C SER A 362 -1.30 -17.09 -11.81
N LEU A 363 -1.39 -15.77 -11.65
CA LEU A 363 -1.10 -14.77 -12.69
C LEU A 363 -0.37 -13.57 -12.07
N VAL A 364 0.86 -13.30 -12.50
CA VAL A 364 1.62 -12.12 -12.06
C VAL A 364 1.22 -10.92 -12.91
N PRO A 365 0.67 -9.85 -12.31
CA PRO A 365 0.36 -8.61 -13.02
C PRO A 365 1.60 -7.97 -13.65
N PRO A 366 1.46 -7.24 -14.77
CA PRO A 366 2.61 -6.67 -15.46
C PRO A 366 3.16 -5.43 -14.75
N THR A 367 4.45 -5.17 -14.99
CA THR A 367 5.01 -3.82 -14.94
C THR A 367 4.79 -3.19 -16.31
N ILE A 368 3.87 -2.24 -16.42
CA ILE A 368 3.55 -1.60 -17.71
C ILE A 368 4.50 -0.43 -18.00
N ASN A 369 4.42 0.10 -19.24
CA ASN A 369 5.14 1.29 -19.72
C ASN A 369 6.65 1.11 -19.91
N HIS A 370 7.16 -0.11 -19.90
CA HIS A 370 8.58 -0.35 -20.20
C HIS A 370 8.79 -0.35 -21.73
N SER A 371 9.68 0.49 -22.20
CA SER A 371 10.03 0.65 -23.62
C SER A 371 11.53 0.68 -23.88
N VAL A 372 12.32 1.15 -22.94
CA VAL A 372 13.78 1.32 -23.09
C VAL A 372 14.51 0.56 -21.98
N VAL A 373 15.42 -0.34 -22.39
CA VAL A 373 16.22 -1.14 -21.46
C VAL A 373 17.19 -0.22 -20.70
N ASP A 374 17.28 -0.39 -19.38
CA ASP A 374 18.27 0.30 -18.54
C ASP A 374 19.51 -0.58 -18.42
N GLU A 375 20.65 -0.06 -18.88
CA GLU A 375 21.95 -0.76 -18.87
C GLU A 375 22.45 -1.07 -17.44
N ASN A 376 21.89 -0.41 -16.41
CA ASN A 376 22.23 -0.65 -15.01
C ASN A 376 21.43 -1.81 -14.38
N ILE A 377 20.49 -2.39 -15.12
CA ILE A 377 19.64 -3.51 -14.69
C ILE A 377 20.08 -4.78 -15.41
N ASP A 378 20.36 -5.84 -14.65
CA ASP A 378 20.69 -7.16 -15.22
C ASP A 378 19.52 -7.68 -16.07
N PRO A 379 19.73 -7.91 -17.38
CA PRO A 379 18.69 -8.38 -18.28
C PRO A 379 18.19 -9.81 -17.99
N SER A 380 18.82 -10.53 -17.08
CA SER A 380 18.38 -11.86 -16.66
C SER A 380 17.20 -11.84 -15.70
N PHE A 381 16.82 -10.69 -15.14
CA PHE A 381 15.62 -10.56 -14.32
C PHE A 381 14.34 -10.75 -15.13
N ASN A 382 13.39 -11.52 -14.59
CA ASN A 382 12.03 -11.55 -15.11
C ASN A 382 11.19 -10.44 -14.44
N LEU A 383 11.21 -9.23 -15.01
CA LEU A 383 10.51 -8.05 -14.50
C LEU A 383 9.02 -8.01 -14.87
N THR A 384 8.48 -9.07 -15.46
CA THR A 384 7.09 -9.21 -15.90
C THR A 384 6.63 -8.00 -16.71
N LEU A 385 7.41 -7.63 -17.75
CA LEU A 385 7.23 -6.37 -18.49
C LEU A 385 6.02 -6.41 -19.43
N ASN A 386 5.18 -5.38 -19.37
CA ASN A 386 4.08 -5.02 -20.28
C ASN A 386 2.96 -6.06 -20.43
N LYS A 387 3.14 -7.29 -20.03
CA LYS A 387 2.13 -8.37 -20.10
C LYS A 387 2.15 -9.20 -18.84
N ALA A 388 0.96 -9.51 -18.32
CA ALA A 388 0.81 -10.46 -17.23
C ALA A 388 1.38 -11.84 -17.60
N GLN A 389 1.92 -12.56 -16.64
CA GLN A 389 2.53 -13.88 -16.84
C GLN A 389 1.87 -14.92 -15.95
N GLU A 390 1.42 -16.03 -16.54
CA GLU A 390 0.95 -17.19 -15.78
C GLU A 390 2.12 -17.78 -14.98
N LYS A 391 1.89 -17.98 -13.70
CA LYS A 391 2.87 -18.53 -12.76
C LYS A 391 2.14 -19.08 -11.55
N GLU A 392 2.37 -20.33 -11.23
CA GLU A 392 2.01 -20.84 -9.92
C GLU A 392 2.90 -20.17 -8.87
N ILE A 393 2.27 -19.46 -7.92
CA ILE A 393 2.94 -18.72 -6.87
C ILE A 393 2.58 -19.38 -5.54
N LYS A 394 3.55 -19.97 -4.88
CA LYS A 394 3.41 -20.54 -3.53
C LYS A 394 3.81 -19.54 -2.46
N VAL A 395 4.79 -18.72 -2.75
CA VAL A 395 5.32 -17.70 -1.82
C VAL A 395 5.50 -16.37 -2.57
N ALA A 396 4.89 -15.32 -2.04
CA ALA A 396 4.98 -13.97 -2.57
C ALA A 396 5.53 -13.00 -1.51
N MET A 397 6.43 -12.14 -1.91
CA MET A 397 7.04 -11.08 -1.11
C MET A 397 6.56 -9.71 -1.59
N SER A 398 6.19 -8.83 -0.67
CA SER A 398 5.85 -7.44 -0.96
C SER A 398 6.81 -6.50 -0.24
N ASN A 399 7.51 -5.66 -0.99
CA ASN A 399 8.51 -4.72 -0.49
C ASN A 399 7.99 -3.28 -0.50
N THR A 400 8.24 -2.54 0.57
CA THR A 400 7.88 -1.13 0.65
C THR A 400 8.98 -0.34 1.37
N PHE A 401 9.49 0.73 0.72
CA PHE A 401 10.58 1.55 1.26
C PHE A 401 10.15 3.02 1.34
N GLY A 402 10.23 3.59 2.53
CA GLY A 402 9.73 4.94 2.81
C GLY A 402 10.83 5.97 3.04
N PHE A 403 10.50 7.23 2.78
CA PHE A 403 11.32 8.35 3.23
C PHE A 403 11.60 8.24 4.72
N GLY A 404 12.80 8.71 5.15
CA GLY A 404 13.31 8.43 6.49
C GLY A 404 14.14 7.13 6.55
N GLY A 405 14.24 6.39 5.43
CA GLY A 405 14.93 5.11 5.35
C GLY A 405 14.14 3.96 5.98
N HIS A 406 12.81 4.09 6.07
CA HIS A 406 11.94 3.05 6.61
C HIS A 406 11.74 1.94 5.58
N ASN A 407 12.17 0.73 5.88
CA ASN A 407 12.00 -0.43 5.02
C ASN A 407 11.08 -1.45 5.70
N ALA A 408 10.08 -1.94 4.98
CA ALA A 408 9.18 -3.01 5.41
C ALA A 408 9.02 -4.05 4.30
N CYS A 409 8.91 -5.31 4.69
CA CYS A 409 8.70 -6.43 3.80
C CYS A 409 7.72 -7.42 4.44
N VAL A 410 6.73 -7.88 3.69
CA VAL A 410 5.75 -8.88 4.16
C VAL A 410 5.80 -10.09 3.25
N LEU A 411 5.73 -11.29 3.82
CA LEU A 411 5.79 -12.56 3.09
C LEU A 411 4.48 -13.33 3.27
N PHE A 412 3.92 -13.75 2.16
CA PHE A 412 2.68 -14.52 2.06
C PHE A 412 2.96 -15.91 1.52
N ARG A 413 2.25 -16.90 2.05
CA ARG A 413 2.30 -18.27 1.58
C ARG A 413 0.90 -18.78 1.22
N LYS A 414 0.80 -19.46 0.09
CA LYS A 414 -0.42 -20.16 -0.33
C LYS A 414 -0.72 -21.28 0.67
N ILE A 415 -1.96 -21.38 1.13
CA ILE A 415 -2.40 -22.49 1.94
C ILE A 415 -2.80 -23.62 0.99
N GLU A 416 -2.20 -24.78 1.18
CA GLU A 416 -2.64 -26.01 0.53
C GLU A 416 -3.96 -26.46 1.17
N ALA A 417 -4.96 -26.77 0.33
CA ALA A 417 -6.31 -27.16 0.74
C ALA A 417 -6.35 -28.51 1.45
#